data_0b23a2c573dfd48d9d88b9bb89a7ba13
#
_entry.id   0b23a2c573dfd48d9d88b9bb89a7ba13
#
_cell.length_a   1.000
_cell.length_b   1.000
_cell.length_c   1.000
_cell.angle_alpha   90.00
_cell.angle_beta   90.00
_cell.angle_gamma   90.00
#
_symmetry.space_group_name_H-M   'P 1'
#
loop_
_entity.id
_entity.type
_entity.pdbx_description
1 polymer ?
#
loop_
_entity_poly.entity_id
_entity_poly.type
_entity_poly.pdbx_seq_one_letter_code
_entity_poly.pdbx_strand_id
1 'polypeptide(L)'
;RFEAAAVDVVVPVPLFRTRARARGYNQAALLARGIARRLERPFAPRALARVRDTGTQTRLTAAARRLNVHGAFAVRDPGWVTGRTVLLVDDVMTTGATFHEAARALKTAGAWRVWAVAAARG
;
A
#
# COMPACT_ATOMS: atom_id res chain seq x y z
N ARG A 1 -0.74 13.67 -13.44
CA ARG A 1 -1.23 14.63 -12.46
C ARG A 1 -2.30 13.99 -11.57
N PHE A 2 -2.11 14.10 -10.28
CA PHE A 2 -3.06 13.55 -9.32
C PHE A 2 -4.35 14.37 -9.26
N GLU A 3 -5.49 13.69 -9.32
CA GLU A 3 -6.80 14.31 -9.13
C GLU A 3 -7.58 13.53 -8.08
N ALA A 4 -7.83 14.15 -6.95
CA ALA A 4 -8.54 13.51 -5.83
C ALA A 4 -9.92 13.00 -6.25
N ALA A 5 -10.60 13.71 -7.13
CA ALA A 5 -11.94 13.33 -7.61
C ALA A 5 -11.91 12.02 -8.42
N ALA A 6 -10.76 11.64 -8.98
CA ALA A 6 -10.64 10.42 -9.77
C ALA A 6 -10.39 9.17 -8.90
N VAL A 7 -10.09 9.34 -7.61
CA VAL A 7 -9.84 8.22 -6.70
C VAL A 7 -11.15 7.48 -6.42
N ASP A 8 -11.13 6.17 -6.59
CA ASP A 8 -12.30 5.32 -6.32
C ASP A 8 -12.23 4.63 -4.96
N VAL A 9 -11.02 4.33 -4.48
CA VAL A 9 -10.83 3.61 -3.24
C VAL A 9 -9.46 3.94 -2.65
N VAL A 10 -9.37 3.96 -1.33
CA VAL A 10 -8.12 4.21 -0.60
C VAL A 10 -7.68 2.92 0.09
N VAL A 11 -6.43 2.51 -0.18
CA VAL A 11 -5.88 1.24 0.31
C VAL A 11 -4.56 1.52 1.03
N PRO A 12 -4.41 1.08 2.29
CA PRO A 12 -3.13 1.22 2.98
C PRO A 12 -2.16 0.13 2.55
N VAL A 13 -0.87 0.45 2.59
CA VAL A 13 0.17 -0.57 2.49
C VAL A 13 0.13 -1.39 3.78
N PRO A 14 -0.11 -2.70 3.69
CA PRO A 14 -0.26 -3.51 4.90
C PRO A 14 1.07 -3.90 5.51
N LEU A 15 1.05 -4.13 6.82
CA LEU A 15 2.13 -4.80 7.53
C LEU A 15 1.91 -6.31 7.48
N PHE A 16 3.01 -7.06 7.59
CA PHE A 16 2.88 -8.50 7.80
C PHE A 16 2.22 -8.73 9.16
N ARG A 17 1.36 -9.73 9.24
CA ARG A 17 0.46 -9.95 10.40
C ARG A 17 1.16 -9.92 11.76
N THR A 18 2.32 -10.58 11.88
CA THR A 18 3.06 -10.59 13.16
C THR A 18 3.58 -9.23 13.56
N ARG A 19 3.98 -8.41 12.58
CA ARG A 19 4.46 -7.05 12.85
C ARG A 19 3.32 -6.13 13.26
N ALA A 20 2.14 -6.30 12.66
CA ALA A 20 0.96 -5.54 13.03
C ALA A 20 0.57 -5.82 14.49
N ARG A 21 0.65 -7.08 14.91
CA ARG A 21 0.37 -7.45 16.31
C ARG A 21 1.38 -6.86 17.27
N ALA A 22 2.66 -6.90 16.92
CA ALA A 22 3.72 -6.35 17.77
C ALA A 22 3.58 -4.85 17.97
N ARG A 23 3.15 -4.14 16.92
CA ARG A 23 2.91 -2.70 16.99
C ARG A 23 1.58 -2.33 17.66
N GLY A 24 0.62 -3.25 17.60
CA GLY A 24 -0.74 -2.98 18.03
C GLY A 24 -1.58 -2.22 17.02
N TYR A 25 -0.99 -1.69 15.95
CA TYR A 25 -1.71 -0.97 14.90
C TYR A 25 -0.85 -0.86 13.65
N ASN A 26 -1.51 -0.50 12.52
CA ASN A 26 -0.85 -0.19 11.27
C ASN A 26 -0.97 1.32 11.03
N GLN A 27 0.17 2.02 11.06
CA GLN A 27 0.22 3.47 10.87
C GLN A 27 -0.34 3.89 9.52
N ALA A 28 0.00 3.15 8.46
CA ALA A 28 -0.50 3.42 7.12
C ALA A 28 -2.02 3.31 7.06
N ALA A 29 -2.60 2.35 7.78
CA ALA A 29 -4.05 2.18 7.83
C ALA A 29 -4.74 3.38 8.49
N LEU A 30 -4.16 3.93 9.55
CA LEU A 30 -4.69 5.13 10.21
C LEU A 30 -4.68 6.32 9.27
N LEU A 31 -3.56 6.53 8.56
CA LEU A 31 -3.43 7.59 7.58
C LEU A 31 -4.41 7.44 6.43
N ALA A 32 -4.50 6.24 5.87
CA ALA A 32 -5.39 5.94 4.75
C ALA A 32 -6.86 6.15 5.12
N ARG A 33 -7.24 5.74 6.32
CA ARG A 33 -8.61 5.95 6.82
C ARG A 33 -8.94 7.43 6.90
N GLY A 34 -8.02 8.25 7.41
CA GLY A 34 -8.21 9.70 7.49
C GLY A 34 -8.32 10.33 6.10
N ILE A 35 -7.48 9.91 5.16
CA ILE A 35 -7.52 10.41 3.78
C ILE A 35 -8.83 10.03 3.11
N ALA A 36 -9.26 8.78 3.25
CA ALA A 36 -10.51 8.29 2.68
C ALA A 36 -11.70 9.11 3.17
N ARG A 37 -11.71 9.42 4.47
CA ARG A 37 -12.76 10.23 5.07
C ARG A 37 -12.78 11.64 4.48
N ARG A 38 -11.63 12.26 4.31
CA ARG A 38 -11.53 13.60 3.73
C ARG A 38 -11.91 13.64 2.26
N LEU A 39 -11.59 12.60 1.51
CA LEU A 39 -11.95 12.49 0.10
C LEU A 39 -13.37 11.97 -0.12
N GLU A 40 -14.01 11.51 0.94
CA GLU A 40 -15.32 10.87 0.88
C GLU A 40 -15.32 9.68 -0.08
N ARG A 41 -14.31 8.84 0.07
CA ARG A 41 -14.13 7.62 -0.73
C ARG A 41 -14.03 6.40 0.17
N PRO A 42 -14.38 5.22 -0.36
CA PRO A 42 -14.26 3.98 0.41
C PRO A 42 -12.83 3.74 0.89
N PHE A 43 -12.73 3.19 2.10
CA PHE A 43 -11.48 2.74 2.69
C PHE A 43 -11.50 1.21 2.70
N ALA A 44 -10.53 0.59 2.03
CA ALA A 44 -10.46 -0.87 1.90
C ALA A 44 -9.17 -1.41 2.54
N PRO A 45 -9.12 -1.53 3.88
CA PRO A 45 -7.90 -1.91 4.58
C PRO A 45 -7.46 -3.36 4.35
N ARG A 46 -8.35 -4.22 3.85
CA ARG A 46 -8.07 -5.63 3.61
C ARG A 46 -7.95 -5.99 2.15
N ALA A 47 -8.02 -5.01 1.25
CA ALA A 47 -7.93 -5.28 -0.18
C ALA A 47 -6.54 -5.82 -0.57
N LEU A 48 -5.49 -5.32 0.09
CA LEU A 48 -4.11 -5.72 -0.14
C LEU A 48 -3.55 -6.35 1.13
N ALA A 49 -2.80 -7.44 1.00
CA ALA A 49 -2.16 -8.09 2.13
C ALA A 49 -0.68 -8.26 1.85
N ARG A 50 0.13 -8.18 2.91
CA ARG A 50 1.53 -8.57 2.85
C ARG A 50 1.61 -10.05 3.22
N VAL A 51 1.99 -10.88 2.25
CA VAL A 51 1.95 -12.33 2.41
C VAL A 51 3.30 -12.93 2.83
N ARG A 52 4.34 -12.10 2.87
CA ARG A 52 5.67 -12.51 3.29
C ARG A 52 6.26 -11.44 4.19
N ASP A 53 6.91 -11.85 5.27
CA ASP A 53 7.60 -10.91 6.16
C ASP A 53 8.92 -10.50 5.53
N THR A 54 8.98 -9.24 5.09
CA THR A 54 10.18 -8.68 4.49
C THR A 54 11.11 -8.03 5.51
N GLY A 55 10.71 -7.99 6.77
CA GLY A 55 11.49 -7.39 7.84
C GLY A 55 11.70 -5.89 7.66
N THR A 56 12.67 -5.35 8.41
CA THR A 56 13.10 -3.97 8.23
C THR A 56 14.09 -3.91 7.07
N GLN A 57 14.00 -2.85 6.27
CA GLN A 57 14.82 -2.68 5.08
C GLN A 57 15.89 -1.61 5.23
N THR A 58 16.08 -1.07 6.43
CA THR A 58 16.96 0.08 6.66
C THR A 58 18.43 -0.20 6.36
N ARG A 59 18.86 -1.48 6.49
CA ARG A 59 20.24 -1.88 6.26
C ARG A 59 20.50 -2.40 4.85
N LEU A 60 19.49 -2.42 3.99
CA LEU A 60 19.63 -2.99 2.66
C LEU A 60 19.96 -1.89 1.64
N THR A 61 20.72 -2.27 0.59
CA THR A 61 20.88 -1.41 -0.58
C THR A 61 19.55 -1.28 -1.32
N ALA A 62 19.46 -0.31 -2.24
CA ALA A 62 18.24 -0.14 -3.04
C ALA A 62 17.92 -1.39 -3.84
N ALA A 63 18.93 -2.04 -4.45
CA ALA A 63 18.72 -3.28 -5.21
C ALA A 63 18.26 -4.41 -4.31
N ALA A 64 18.87 -4.57 -3.13
CA ALA A 64 18.49 -5.60 -2.17
C ALA A 64 17.07 -5.39 -1.65
N ARG A 65 16.66 -4.14 -1.44
CA ARG A 65 15.29 -3.83 -1.02
C ARG A 65 14.26 -4.27 -2.05
N ARG A 66 14.54 -4.04 -3.34
CA ARG A 66 13.66 -4.48 -4.43
C ARG A 66 13.50 -5.97 -4.45
N LEU A 67 14.60 -6.72 -4.34
CA LEU A 67 14.55 -8.18 -4.29
C LEU A 67 13.82 -8.67 -3.05
N ASN A 68 14.04 -8.03 -1.90
CA ASN A 68 13.44 -8.43 -0.65
C ASN A 68 11.91 -8.32 -0.66
N VAL A 69 11.35 -7.31 -1.33
CA VAL A 69 9.89 -7.11 -1.36
C VAL A 69 9.21 -7.80 -2.53
N HIS A 70 9.96 -8.39 -3.46
CA HIS A 70 9.37 -9.04 -4.63
C HIS A 70 8.40 -10.14 -4.21
N GLY A 71 7.17 -10.09 -4.73
CA GLY A 71 6.13 -11.07 -4.40
C GLY A 71 5.59 -10.98 -2.98
N ALA A 72 5.90 -9.90 -2.25
CA ALA A 72 5.48 -9.77 -0.85
C ALA A 72 4.01 -9.42 -0.68
N PHE A 73 3.34 -8.93 -1.72
CA PHE A 73 1.96 -8.46 -1.65
C PHE A 73 1.03 -9.29 -2.51
N ALA A 74 -0.20 -9.45 -2.03
CA ALA A 74 -1.27 -10.08 -2.80
C ALA A 74 -2.58 -9.32 -2.59
N VAL A 75 -3.39 -9.23 -3.65
CA VAL A 75 -4.72 -8.66 -3.54
C VAL A 75 -5.67 -9.73 -3.02
N ARG A 76 -6.29 -9.46 -1.87
CA ARG A 76 -7.22 -10.39 -1.24
C ARG A 76 -8.65 -10.16 -1.65
N ASP A 77 -8.97 -8.92 -1.98
CA ASP A 77 -10.33 -8.55 -2.35
C ASP A 77 -10.31 -7.77 -3.66
N PRO A 78 -10.27 -8.49 -4.80
CA PRO A 78 -10.20 -7.82 -6.10
C PRO A 78 -11.43 -6.98 -6.43
N GLY A 79 -12.56 -7.23 -5.79
CA GLY A 79 -13.76 -6.44 -5.99
C GLY A 79 -13.59 -4.97 -5.65
N TRP A 80 -12.65 -4.64 -4.75
CA TRP A 80 -12.31 -3.26 -4.42
C TRP A 80 -11.32 -2.63 -5.39
N VAL A 81 -10.70 -3.42 -6.25
CA VAL A 81 -9.52 -3.02 -7.02
C VAL A 81 -9.76 -3.02 -8.52
N THR A 82 -10.40 -4.06 -9.05
CA THR A 82 -10.54 -4.26 -10.48
C THR A 82 -11.31 -3.11 -11.14
N GLY A 83 -10.69 -2.49 -12.15
CA GLY A 83 -11.27 -1.38 -12.89
C GLY A 83 -11.29 -0.06 -12.15
N ARG A 84 -10.69 0.03 -10.97
CA ARG A 84 -10.75 1.20 -10.12
C ARG A 84 -9.43 1.98 -10.09
N THR A 85 -9.53 3.26 -9.78
CA THR A 85 -8.37 4.09 -9.45
C THR A 85 -8.11 3.98 -7.95
N VAL A 86 -6.97 3.43 -7.59
CA VAL A 86 -6.59 3.15 -6.21
C VAL A 86 -5.60 4.19 -5.71
N LEU A 87 -5.88 4.77 -4.55
CA LEU A 87 -4.89 5.58 -3.83
C LEU A 87 -4.24 4.70 -2.77
N LEU A 88 -2.97 4.39 -2.97
CA LEU A 88 -2.18 3.56 -2.07
C LEU A 88 -1.45 4.46 -1.08
N VAL A 89 -1.58 4.18 0.21
CA VAL A 89 -1.06 5.05 1.28
C VAL A 89 -0.07 4.29 2.15
N ASP A 90 1.09 4.90 2.40
CA ASP A 90 2.04 4.41 3.39
C ASP A 90 2.47 5.55 4.32
N ASP A 91 3.09 5.23 5.44
CA ASP A 91 3.58 6.24 6.38
C ASP A 91 4.93 6.82 5.96
N VAL A 92 5.85 5.97 5.50
CA VAL A 92 7.20 6.38 5.11
C VAL A 92 7.59 5.73 3.80
N MET A 93 8.13 6.52 2.87
CA MET A 93 8.73 6.03 1.64
C MET A 93 10.24 6.21 1.69
N THR A 94 11.01 5.15 1.43
CA THR A 94 12.47 5.23 1.30
C THR A 94 12.89 5.19 -0.17
N THR A 95 12.98 4.01 -0.77
CA THR A 95 13.36 3.83 -2.17
C THR A 95 12.19 3.75 -3.12
N GLY A 96 10.99 3.59 -2.60
CA GLY A 96 9.81 3.32 -3.41
C GLY A 96 9.61 1.84 -3.75
N ALA A 97 10.50 0.95 -3.28
CA ALA A 97 10.41 -0.47 -3.59
C ALA A 97 9.09 -1.09 -3.10
N THR A 98 8.68 -0.74 -1.89
CA THR A 98 7.42 -1.21 -1.31
C THR A 98 6.22 -0.73 -2.12
N PHE A 99 6.18 0.56 -2.45
CA PHE A 99 5.12 1.11 -3.29
C PHE A 99 5.07 0.46 -4.66
N HIS A 100 6.24 0.29 -5.28
CA HIS A 100 6.32 -0.32 -6.60
C HIS A 100 5.73 -1.73 -6.60
N GLU A 101 6.12 -2.54 -5.63
CA GLU A 101 5.66 -3.93 -5.55
C GLU A 101 4.17 -4.03 -5.18
N ALA A 102 3.71 -3.20 -4.26
CA ALA A 102 2.29 -3.13 -3.91
C ALA A 102 1.44 -2.68 -5.11
N ALA A 103 1.91 -1.66 -5.83
CA ALA A 103 1.22 -1.18 -7.03
C ALA A 103 1.19 -2.25 -8.11
N ARG A 104 2.28 -3.01 -8.27
CA ARG A 104 2.33 -4.11 -9.23
C ARG A 104 1.27 -5.16 -8.91
N ALA A 105 1.10 -5.52 -7.65
CA ALA A 105 0.07 -6.46 -7.23
C ALA A 105 -1.34 -5.93 -7.55
N LEU A 106 -1.58 -4.65 -7.28
CA LEU A 106 -2.86 -4.00 -7.58
C LEU A 106 -3.14 -3.98 -9.08
N LYS A 107 -2.15 -3.63 -9.89
CA LYS A 107 -2.29 -3.60 -11.36
C LYS A 107 -2.54 -5.00 -11.90
N THR A 108 -1.86 -6.01 -11.37
CA THR A 108 -2.07 -7.42 -11.77
C THR A 108 -3.49 -7.87 -11.47
N ALA A 109 -4.09 -7.36 -10.38
CA ALA A 109 -5.48 -7.65 -10.04
C ALA A 109 -6.50 -6.83 -10.84
N GLY A 110 -6.03 -5.99 -11.75
CA GLY A 110 -6.90 -5.26 -12.67
C GLY A 110 -7.18 -3.81 -12.30
N ALA A 111 -6.43 -3.21 -11.37
CA ALA A 111 -6.59 -1.79 -11.07
C ALA A 111 -6.37 -0.97 -12.34
N TRP A 112 -7.24 0.01 -12.56
CA TRP A 112 -7.12 0.91 -13.71
C TRP A 112 -5.91 1.83 -13.57
N ARG A 113 -5.76 2.42 -12.38
CA ARG A 113 -4.69 3.34 -12.07
C ARG A 113 -4.34 3.25 -10.59
N VAL A 114 -3.07 3.40 -10.27
CA VAL A 114 -2.60 3.42 -8.88
C VAL A 114 -1.81 4.69 -8.64
N TRP A 115 -2.24 5.46 -7.65
CA TRP A 115 -1.50 6.60 -7.12
C TRP A 115 -0.92 6.19 -5.76
N ALA A 116 0.24 6.69 -5.43
CA ALA A 116 0.87 6.38 -4.15
C ALA A 116 1.20 7.67 -3.40
N VAL A 117 0.93 7.68 -2.10
CA VAL A 117 1.23 8.82 -1.24
C VAL A 117 1.82 8.32 0.08
N ALA A 118 2.82 9.04 0.57
CA ALA A 118 3.44 8.76 1.87
C ALA A 118 3.44 10.04 2.71
N ALA A 119 3.31 9.88 4.03
CA ALA A 119 3.34 11.00 4.95
C ALA A 119 4.74 11.59 5.11
N ALA A 120 5.77 10.75 4.95
CA ALA A 120 7.15 11.17 5.10
C ALA A 120 8.06 10.43 4.12
N ARG A 121 9.24 11.02 3.89
CA ARG A 121 10.28 10.42 3.08
C ARG A 121 11.50 10.16 3.97
N GLY A 122 11.88 8.91 4.02
CA GLY A 122 13.01 8.50 4.85
C GLY A 122 14.31 8.33 4.11
#